data_c41229c9e6033b474ea5a059b29c754a
#
_entry.id   c41229c9e6033b474ea5a059b29c754a
#
_cell.length_a   1.000
_cell.length_b   1.000
_cell.length_c   1.000
_cell.angle_alpha   90.00
_cell.angle_beta   90.00
_cell.angle_gamma   90.00
#
_symmetry.space_group_name_H-M   'P 1'
#
loop_
_entity.id
_entity.type
_entity.pdbx_description
1 polymer ?
#
loop_
_entity_poly.entity_id
_entity_poly.type
_entity_poly.pdbx_seq_one_letter_code
_entity_poly.pdbx_strand_id
1 'polypeptide(L)'
;LLFIVGCDSDISGSSFENQPPDTQLSVQDESLLDNLGEDNRLTSTVQVSWSGDDPDGFVQGYEVRFYDQGDSGDNVAWLFTQRTDSLFLLPIRPGLKVSDVVFEARAVDNEGAVDPTPASTIFPVKNSPPELKFGLFDLPPDTTFNVISVGWVASDPDGDANLSHIDISFNDSTSFVALPADVDFATFVTDTFDPGFSGEVEASVFLGRGFESSSIRVPGLKINDTNVLYMRSVDLTDTTSTRIELSWFVKAKTAEVLYVNDYRRPTNPQLTAFHLTLLKDFLPAGMPVDTWDITTPLATGSTGNTPRSTLLPPNAQPTLQRFLAGYQYIYWVASNSTNRIQGNNLPFASQVMDLFFANGGKLMVHSPIGIPPDPDQIFENAAALVMPLTTMISFPDSLRQTLRMATGALISSGGLMLPSTSEVLPELKSNAFLVNTLPYVATGANIIPIYEAEYRYVTRQGSRQGPWFGSAVVASISRDQRVGLFTLPLINDQSSAPLLVGADDSAETPIRALRLILESLGFPQR
;
A
#
# COMPACT_ATOMS: atom_id res chain seq x y z
N LEU A 1 -9.81 73.07 -69.22
CA LEU A 1 -10.77 72.57 -68.27
C LEU A 1 -11.06 71.12 -68.67
N LEU A 2 -10.58 70.13 -67.89
CA LEU A 2 -10.77 68.74 -68.12
C LEU A 2 -11.88 68.26 -67.17
N PHE A 3 -13.01 67.89 -67.69
CA PHE A 3 -14.04 67.24 -66.90
C PHE A 3 -13.75 65.74 -66.85
N ILE A 4 -13.50 65.22 -65.66
CA ILE A 4 -13.48 63.77 -65.37
C ILE A 4 -14.91 63.41 -64.94
N VAL A 5 -15.59 62.65 -65.83
CA VAL A 5 -16.86 62.02 -65.48
C VAL A 5 -16.51 60.70 -64.77
N GLY A 6 -16.73 60.65 -63.47
CA GLY A 6 -16.68 59.41 -62.71
C GLY A 6 -17.95 58.61 -63.00
N CYS A 7 -17.79 57.39 -63.51
CA CYS A 7 -18.89 56.42 -63.46
C CYS A 7 -19.01 55.88 -62.06
N ASP A 8 -20.02 56.32 -61.34
CA ASP A 8 -20.52 55.55 -60.16
C ASP A 8 -21.21 54.30 -60.73
N SER A 9 -20.52 53.20 -60.66
CA SER A 9 -21.16 51.90 -60.79
C SER A 9 -21.65 51.48 -59.39
N ASP A 10 -22.88 51.78 -59.08
CA ASP A 10 -23.58 51.10 -57.99
C ASP A 10 -23.57 49.60 -58.28
N ILE A 11 -22.62 48.90 -57.69
CA ILE A 11 -22.68 47.43 -57.62
C ILE A 11 -23.74 47.12 -56.58
N SER A 12 -25.01 47.13 -56.95
CA SER A 12 -26.11 46.56 -56.17
C SER A 12 -26.13 45.07 -56.47
N GLY A 13 -25.15 44.34 -55.96
CA GLY A 13 -25.28 42.90 -55.84
C GLY A 13 -26.10 42.63 -54.59
N SER A 14 -27.29 42.06 -54.69
CA SER A 14 -27.92 41.37 -53.58
C SER A 14 -26.95 40.27 -53.14
N SER A 15 -26.55 40.27 -51.88
CA SER A 15 -25.88 39.10 -51.32
C SER A 15 -26.78 37.90 -51.57
N PHE A 16 -26.25 36.89 -52.20
CA PHE A 16 -26.97 35.62 -52.27
C PHE A 16 -27.24 35.19 -50.83
N GLU A 17 -28.47 34.71 -50.60
CA GLU A 17 -28.88 34.20 -49.31
C GLU A 17 -28.03 32.93 -49.05
N ASN A 18 -27.38 32.84 -47.91
CA ASN A 18 -26.54 31.71 -47.54
C ASN A 18 -27.34 30.41 -47.60
N GLN A 19 -26.82 29.40 -48.25
CA GLN A 19 -27.44 28.09 -48.32
C GLN A 19 -26.87 27.20 -47.22
N PRO A 20 -27.70 26.44 -46.50
CA PRO A 20 -27.19 25.56 -45.46
C PRO A 20 -26.39 24.38 -46.12
N PRO A 21 -25.38 23.86 -45.41
CA PRO A 21 -24.61 22.69 -45.83
C PRO A 21 -25.47 21.40 -45.80
N ASP A 22 -25.01 20.36 -46.45
CA ASP A 22 -25.55 18.99 -46.43
C ASP A 22 -24.56 18.02 -45.79
N THR A 23 -25.05 17.06 -45.01
CA THR A 23 -24.21 16.13 -44.24
C THR A 23 -24.42 14.68 -44.64
N GLN A 24 -23.33 13.91 -44.67
CA GLN A 24 -23.36 12.47 -44.93
C GLN A 24 -22.64 11.73 -43.81
N LEU A 25 -23.22 10.60 -43.37
CA LEU A 25 -22.61 9.65 -42.45
C LEU A 25 -22.04 8.45 -43.20
N SER A 26 -20.90 7.99 -42.73
CA SER A 26 -20.27 6.74 -43.16
C SER A 26 -19.89 5.91 -41.94
N VAL A 27 -20.27 4.65 -41.94
CA VAL A 27 -19.92 3.68 -40.90
C VAL A 27 -18.91 2.71 -41.49
N GLN A 28 -17.86 2.38 -40.75
CA GLN A 28 -16.75 1.57 -41.26
C GLN A 28 -17.17 0.15 -41.67
N ASP A 29 -18.28 -0.36 -41.14
CA ASP A 29 -18.81 -1.68 -41.46
C ASP A 29 -20.36 -1.67 -41.47
N GLU A 30 -20.92 -1.23 -42.60
CA GLU A 30 -22.37 -1.17 -42.82
C GLU A 30 -23.04 -2.56 -42.73
N SER A 31 -22.28 -3.65 -42.92
CA SER A 31 -22.83 -5.01 -42.87
C SER A 31 -23.26 -5.42 -41.45
N LEU A 32 -22.73 -4.76 -40.43
CA LEU A 32 -23.10 -4.97 -39.01
C LEU A 32 -24.43 -4.30 -38.64
N LEU A 33 -24.88 -3.32 -39.41
CA LEU A 33 -26.14 -2.61 -39.16
C LEU A 33 -27.37 -3.40 -39.61
N ASP A 34 -27.19 -4.31 -40.55
CA ASP A 34 -28.29 -5.08 -41.16
C ASP A 34 -28.64 -6.37 -40.39
N ASN A 35 -27.87 -6.75 -39.39
CA ASN A 35 -27.98 -8.06 -38.73
C ASN A 35 -28.46 -7.91 -37.28
N LEU A 36 -29.77 -7.84 -37.11
CA LEU A 36 -30.44 -7.54 -35.84
C LEU A 36 -30.52 -8.70 -34.83
N GLY A 37 -29.74 -9.80 -35.02
CA GLY A 37 -29.63 -10.85 -34.01
C GLY A 37 -28.75 -10.43 -32.84
N GLU A 38 -29.04 -10.88 -31.61
CA GLU A 38 -28.25 -10.52 -30.41
C GLU A 38 -26.75 -10.77 -30.55
N ASP A 39 -26.37 -11.83 -31.26
CA ASP A 39 -24.96 -12.20 -31.46
C ASP A 39 -24.19 -11.29 -32.43
N ASN A 40 -24.88 -10.54 -33.28
CA ASN A 40 -24.30 -9.70 -34.35
C ASN A 40 -24.38 -8.20 -34.05
N ARG A 41 -24.83 -7.81 -32.84
CA ARG A 41 -24.85 -6.41 -32.45
C ARG A 41 -23.46 -5.91 -32.11
N LEU A 42 -23.25 -4.61 -32.31
CA LEU A 42 -21.98 -3.93 -32.02
C LEU A 42 -21.73 -3.89 -30.49
N THR A 43 -20.49 -3.85 -30.09
CA THR A 43 -20.14 -3.37 -28.75
C THR A 43 -20.45 -1.88 -28.65
N SER A 44 -20.60 -1.35 -27.45
CA SER A 44 -20.92 0.07 -27.22
C SER A 44 -19.92 1.07 -27.83
N THR A 45 -18.70 0.64 -28.16
CA THR A 45 -17.68 1.49 -28.78
C THR A 45 -17.73 1.40 -30.30
N VAL A 46 -18.11 2.49 -30.96
CA VAL A 46 -18.33 2.54 -32.42
C VAL A 46 -17.51 3.67 -33.03
N GLN A 47 -16.85 3.40 -34.17
CA GLN A 47 -16.20 4.43 -34.97
C GLN A 47 -17.16 4.95 -36.04
N VAL A 48 -17.43 6.24 -36.03
CA VAL A 48 -18.32 6.92 -36.99
C VAL A 48 -17.53 7.99 -37.70
N SER A 49 -17.72 8.08 -39.03
CA SER A 49 -17.16 9.12 -39.89
C SER A 49 -18.28 9.91 -40.55
N TRP A 50 -18.05 11.18 -40.78
CA TRP A 50 -19.00 12.06 -41.47
C TRP A 50 -18.28 13.06 -42.36
N SER A 51 -18.99 13.55 -43.34
CA SER A 51 -18.53 14.61 -44.23
C SER A 51 -19.69 15.56 -44.54
N GLY A 52 -19.38 16.75 -44.95
CA GLY A 52 -20.38 17.72 -45.40
C GLY A 52 -19.91 18.49 -46.60
N ASP A 53 -20.87 18.96 -47.40
CA ASP A 53 -20.65 19.82 -48.55
C ASP A 53 -21.49 21.09 -48.38
N ASP A 54 -20.94 22.23 -48.79
CA ASP A 54 -21.59 23.53 -48.70
C ASP A 54 -21.61 24.15 -50.10
N PRO A 55 -22.82 24.42 -50.69
CA PRO A 55 -22.97 24.87 -52.06
C PRO A 55 -22.36 26.23 -52.37
N ASP A 56 -22.25 27.12 -51.40
CA ASP A 56 -21.83 28.51 -51.62
C ASP A 56 -20.71 28.99 -50.66
N GLY A 57 -20.16 28.04 -49.81
CA GLY A 57 -19.12 28.34 -48.87
C GLY A 57 -18.20 27.14 -48.57
N PHE A 58 -17.96 26.91 -47.29
CA PHE A 58 -17.25 25.73 -46.79
C PHE A 58 -17.74 25.32 -45.41
N VAL A 59 -17.68 24.02 -45.11
CA VAL A 59 -18.02 23.47 -43.82
C VAL A 59 -16.96 23.87 -42.77
N GLN A 60 -17.35 24.62 -41.74
CA GLN A 60 -16.48 25.04 -40.65
C GLN A 60 -16.31 23.94 -39.62
N GLY A 61 -17.31 23.09 -39.43
CA GLY A 61 -17.30 22.00 -38.47
C GLY A 61 -18.63 21.24 -38.49
N TYR A 62 -18.80 20.42 -37.51
CA TYR A 62 -19.96 19.55 -37.38
C TYR A 62 -20.51 19.60 -35.97
N GLU A 63 -21.80 19.37 -35.85
CA GLU A 63 -22.45 19.08 -34.57
C GLU A 63 -22.94 17.63 -34.58
N VAL A 64 -22.64 16.90 -33.50
CA VAL A 64 -23.02 15.50 -33.35
C VAL A 64 -23.81 15.30 -32.05
N ARG A 65 -24.73 14.34 -32.06
CA ARG A 65 -25.42 13.87 -30.86
C ARG A 65 -25.82 12.42 -31.02
N PHE A 66 -26.08 11.76 -29.92
CA PHE A 66 -26.60 10.39 -29.92
C PHE A 66 -27.55 10.20 -28.70
N TYR A 67 -28.55 9.33 -28.89
CA TYR A 67 -29.57 9.04 -27.88
C TYR A 67 -30.21 7.67 -28.14
N ASP A 68 -30.80 7.06 -27.11
CA ASP A 68 -31.56 5.82 -27.28
C ASP A 68 -32.78 6.05 -28.18
N GLN A 69 -33.06 5.13 -29.10
CA GLN A 69 -34.16 5.25 -30.07
C GLN A 69 -35.53 5.43 -29.39
N GLY A 70 -35.68 4.97 -28.14
CA GLY A 70 -36.91 5.16 -27.36
C GLY A 70 -37.06 6.58 -26.77
N ASP A 71 -36.04 7.43 -26.87
CA ASP A 71 -36.06 8.81 -26.36
C ASP A 71 -36.32 9.81 -27.47
N SER A 72 -36.76 11.04 -27.09
CA SER A 72 -36.78 12.17 -28.00
C SER A 72 -35.41 12.82 -28.05
N GLY A 73 -34.81 12.93 -29.24
CA GLY A 73 -33.55 13.66 -29.45
C GLY A 73 -33.64 15.17 -29.12
N ASP A 74 -34.85 15.75 -28.91
CA ASP A 74 -35.04 17.18 -28.70
C ASP A 74 -34.35 17.72 -27.47
N ASN A 75 -34.14 16.89 -26.46
CA ASN A 75 -33.52 17.27 -25.18
C ASN A 75 -32.00 16.97 -25.14
N VAL A 76 -31.44 16.42 -26.20
CA VAL A 76 -29.99 16.05 -26.25
C VAL A 76 -29.21 17.18 -26.90
N ALA A 77 -28.24 17.71 -26.19
CA ALA A 77 -27.40 18.80 -26.68
C ALA A 77 -26.51 18.32 -27.85
N TRP A 78 -26.38 19.19 -28.84
CA TRP A 78 -25.43 19.02 -29.90
C TRP A 78 -24.01 19.36 -29.43
N LEU A 79 -23.02 18.54 -29.79
CA LEU A 79 -21.61 18.73 -29.50
C LEU A 79 -20.87 19.15 -30.76
N PHE A 80 -20.30 20.36 -30.76
CA PHE A 80 -19.53 20.85 -31.89
C PHE A 80 -18.15 20.20 -31.98
N THR A 81 -17.74 19.82 -33.19
CA THR A 81 -16.40 19.26 -33.49
C THR A 81 -15.93 19.69 -34.87
N GLN A 82 -14.63 19.84 -35.04
CA GLN A 82 -14.01 20.04 -36.37
C GLN A 82 -13.47 18.73 -36.98
N ARG A 83 -13.64 17.60 -36.27
CA ARG A 83 -13.25 16.30 -36.78
C ARG A 83 -14.29 15.78 -37.76
N THR A 84 -13.82 14.92 -38.66
CA THR A 84 -14.65 14.21 -39.62
C THR A 84 -14.83 12.72 -39.25
N ASP A 85 -14.23 12.28 -38.17
CA ASP A 85 -14.40 10.97 -37.59
C ASP A 85 -14.13 10.97 -36.09
N SER A 86 -14.71 10.03 -35.37
CA SER A 86 -14.42 9.82 -33.94
C SER A 86 -14.88 8.45 -33.49
N LEU A 87 -14.27 8.00 -32.38
CA LEU A 87 -14.70 6.84 -31.64
C LEU A 87 -15.69 7.30 -30.55
N PHE A 88 -16.88 6.73 -30.54
CA PHE A 88 -17.93 7.03 -29.57
C PHE A 88 -18.21 5.82 -28.71
N LEU A 89 -18.39 6.06 -27.42
CA LEU A 89 -19.04 5.14 -26.50
C LEU A 89 -20.54 5.41 -26.56
N LEU A 90 -21.30 4.53 -27.19
CA LEU A 90 -22.75 4.62 -27.28
C LEU A 90 -23.36 3.93 -26.04
N PRO A 91 -23.97 4.67 -25.12
CA PRO A 91 -24.42 4.12 -23.85
C PRO A 91 -25.61 3.18 -24.06
N ILE A 92 -25.61 2.09 -23.30
CA ILE A 92 -26.79 1.24 -23.11
C ILE A 92 -27.50 1.71 -21.85
N ARG A 93 -28.82 1.71 -21.84
CA ARG A 93 -29.58 1.97 -20.61
C ARG A 93 -29.26 0.91 -19.59
N PRO A 94 -29.00 1.30 -18.33
CA PRO A 94 -28.70 0.36 -17.25
C PRO A 94 -29.73 -0.77 -17.18
N GLY A 95 -29.24 -2.00 -17.11
CA GLY A 95 -30.06 -3.22 -17.03
C GLY A 95 -30.63 -3.74 -18.38
N LEU A 96 -30.31 -3.12 -19.51
CA LEU A 96 -30.67 -3.66 -20.84
C LEU A 96 -29.51 -4.46 -21.44
N LYS A 97 -29.83 -5.60 -22.06
CA LYS A 97 -28.85 -6.41 -22.79
C LYS A 97 -28.54 -5.86 -24.17
N VAL A 98 -29.48 -5.13 -24.75
CA VAL A 98 -29.38 -4.53 -26.07
C VAL A 98 -30.07 -3.17 -26.08
N SER A 99 -29.57 -2.26 -26.91
CA SER A 99 -30.16 -0.96 -27.16
C SER A 99 -29.98 -0.56 -28.61
N ASP A 100 -30.91 0.21 -29.15
CA ASP A 100 -30.78 0.82 -30.49
C ASP A 100 -30.53 2.31 -30.29
N VAL A 101 -29.30 2.75 -30.59
CA VAL A 101 -28.86 4.13 -30.36
C VAL A 101 -28.87 4.90 -31.68
N VAL A 102 -29.64 5.99 -31.72
CA VAL A 102 -29.65 6.93 -32.84
C VAL A 102 -28.43 7.83 -32.72
N PHE A 103 -27.62 7.89 -33.77
CA PHE A 103 -26.53 8.85 -33.93
C PHE A 103 -26.88 9.83 -35.03
N GLU A 104 -26.73 11.11 -34.76
CA GLU A 104 -26.98 12.18 -35.71
C GLU A 104 -25.76 13.08 -35.84
N ALA A 105 -25.48 13.52 -37.08
CA ALA A 105 -24.46 14.53 -37.36
C ALA A 105 -25.07 15.58 -38.32
N ARG A 106 -24.65 16.83 -38.16
CA ARG A 106 -25.00 17.93 -39.04
C ARG A 106 -23.85 18.90 -39.21
N ALA A 107 -23.63 19.36 -40.44
CA ALA A 107 -22.61 20.31 -40.77
C ALA A 107 -22.99 21.74 -40.34
N VAL A 108 -21.98 22.55 -40.08
CA VAL A 108 -22.08 23.98 -39.81
C VAL A 108 -21.15 24.69 -40.79
N ASP A 109 -21.66 25.64 -41.56
CA ASP A 109 -20.90 26.40 -42.51
C ASP A 109 -20.12 27.58 -41.89
N ASN A 110 -19.39 28.30 -42.72
CA ASN A 110 -18.58 29.46 -42.35
C ASN A 110 -19.39 30.70 -42.00
N GLU A 111 -20.69 30.75 -42.29
CA GLU A 111 -21.61 31.83 -41.95
C GLU A 111 -22.52 31.48 -40.75
N GLY A 112 -22.41 30.27 -40.23
CA GLY A 112 -23.12 29.76 -39.06
C GLY A 112 -24.47 29.12 -39.37
N ALA A 113 -24.80 28.87 -40.65
CA ALA A 113 -25.97 28.05 -40.98
C ALA A 113 -25.66 26.57 -40.70
N VAL A 114 -26.67 25.86 -40.28
CA VAL A 114 -26.61 24.46 -39.87
C VAL A 114 -27.47 23.63 -40.82
N ASP A 115 -27.00 22.44 -41.18
CA ASP A 115 -27.80 21.50 -41.94
C ASP A 115 -29.16 21.25 -41.29
N PRO A 116 -30.27 21.58 -41.94
CA PRO A 116 -31.61 21.40 -41.37
C PRO A 116 -32.08 19.94 -41.40
N THR A 117 -31.33 19.06 -42.10
CA THR A 117 -31.64 17.63 -42.31
C THR A 117 -30.49 16.75 -41.83
N PRO A 118 -30.23 16.67 -40.50
CA PRO A 118 -29.09 15.89 -39.99
C PRO A 118 -29.04 14.51 -40.54
N ALA A 119 -27.85 14.07 -40.95
CA ALA A 119 -27.60 12.68 -41.31
C ALA A 119 -27.73 11.80 -40.06
N SER A 120 -28.50 10.71 -40.16
CA SER A 120 -28.86 9.86 -39.03
C SER A 120 -28.66 8.40 -39.35
N THR A 121 -28.17 7.64 -38.35
CA THR A 121 -28.13 6.18 -38.43
C THR A 121 -28.46 5.57 -37.08
N ILE A 122 -28.89 4.31 -37.07
CA ILE A 122 -29.17 3.57 -35.82
C ILE A 122 -28.09 2.52 -35.64
N PHE A 123 -27.45 2.57 -34.48
CA PHE A 123 -26.46 1.57 -34.04
C PHE A 123 -27.14 0.56 -33.12
N PRO A 124 -27.26 -0.72 -33.54
CA PRO A 124 -27.71 -1.79 -32.67
C PRO A 124 -26.53 -2.21 -31.75
N VAL A 125 -26.55 -1.75 -30.51
CA VAL A 125 -25.49 -2.07 -29.53
C VAL A 125 -25.95 -3.15 -28.57
N LYS A 126 -25.00 -3.92 -28.06
CA LYS A 126 -25.20 -4.93 -27.02
C LYS A 126 -24.34 -4.63 -25.81
N ASN A 127 -24.81 -5.08 -24.64
CA ASN A 127 -24.09 -4.99 -23.38
C ASN A 127 -22.70 -5.60 -23.48
N SER A 128 -21.70 -4.87 -23.01
CA SER A 128 -20.32 -5.31 -22.91
C SER A 128 -20.07 -5.88 -21.51
N PRO A 129 -19.29 -6.95 -21.37
CA PRO A 129 -18.94 -7.44 -20.05
C PRO A 129 -18.15 -6.40 -19.26
N PRO A 130 -18.40 -6.26 -17.95
CA PRO A 130 -17.60 -5.39 -17.10
C PRO A 130 -16.16 -5.90 -16.97
N GLU A 131 -15.27 -5.06 -16.50
CA GLU A 131 -13.87 -5.38 -16.22
C GLU A 131 -13.56 -5.30 -14.74
N LEU A 132 -12.68 -6.19 -14.26
CA LEU A 132 -12.15 -6.17 -12.90
C LEU A 132 -10.65 -6.42 -12.90
N LYS A 133 -9.91 -5.61 -12.14
CA LYS A 133 -8.45 -5.75 -11.95
C LYS A 133 -8.10 -5.48 -10.50
N PHE A 134 -7.09 -6.18 -9.97
CA PHE A 134 -6.55 -5.85 -8.65
C PHE A 134 -5.83 -4.49 -8.67
N GLY A 135 -6.00 -3.72 -7.60
CA GLY A 135 -5.20 -2.53 -7.35
C GLY A 135 -3.74 -2.90 -7.07
N LEU A 136 -2.79 -2.35 -7.85
CA LEU A 136 -1.37 -2.74 -7.78
C LEU A 136 -0.72 -2.55 -6.42
N PHE A 137 -1.20 -1.58 -5.63
CA PHE A 137 -0.65 -1.23 -4.31
C PHE A 137 -1.48 -1.75 -3.13
N ASP A 138 -2.59 -2.44 -3.42
CA ASP A 138 -3.58 -2.86 -2.44
C ASP A 138 -3.66 -4.37 -2.29
N LEU A 139 -2.61 -5.08 -2.70
CA LEU A 139 -2.52 -6.52 -2.52
C LEU A 139 -1.93 -6.88 -1.15
N PRO A 140 -2.45 -7.91 -0.47
CA PRO A 140 -1.88 -8.39 0.77
C PRO A 140 -0.49 -9.01 0.53
N PRO A 141 0.33 -9.15 1.58
CA PRO A 141 1.53 -9.99 1.54
C PRO A 141 1.21 -11.45 1.20
N ASP A 142 2.22 -12.24 0.81
CA ASP A 142 2.06 -13.67 0.54
C ASP A 142 1.66 -14.49 1.78
N THR A 143 1.91 -13.95 2.96
CA THR A 143 1.48 -14.50 4.23
C THR A 143 0.82 -13.41 5.06
N THR A 144 -0.39 -13.69 5.52
CA THR A 144 -1.11 -12.84 6.46
C THR A 144 -1.48 -13.62 7.72
N PHE A 145 -1.98 -12.91 8.72
CA PHE A 145 -2.67 -13.49 9.87
C PHE A 145 -4.19 -13.34 9.67
N ASN A 146 -4.88 -12.93 10.70
CA ASN A 146 -6.34 -12.82 10.72
C ASN A 146 -6.89 -11.57 10.00
N VAL A 147 -6.08 -10.79 9.32
CA VAL A 147 -6.50 -9.58 8.59
C VAL A 147 -5.97 -9.61 7.17
N ILE A 148 -6.85 -9.43 6.20
CA ILE A 148 -6.51 -9.37 4.77
C ILE A 148 -7.24 -8.18 4.16
N SER A 149 -6.51 -7.23 3.58
CA SER A 149 -7.09 -6.12 2.82
C SER A 149 -6.74 -6.26 1.35
N VAL A 150 -7.73 -6.04 0.49
CA VAL A 150 -7.58 -6.12 -0.97
C VAL A 150 -8.30 -4.94 -1.61
N GLY A 151 -7.66 -4.31 -2.58
CA GLY A 151 -8.27 -3.28 -3.41
C GLY A 151 -8.35 -3.71 -4.87
N TRP A 152 -9.32 -3.16 -5.59
CA TRP A 152 -9.56 -3.46 -6.99
C TRP A 152 -10.04 -2.22 -7.75
N VAL A 153 -10.07 -2.35 -9.06
CA VAL A 153 -10.70 -1.38 -9.95
C VAL A 153 -11.70 -2.15 -10.80
N ALA A 154 -12.96 -1.77 -10.70
CA ALA A 154 -14.03 -2.27 -11.54
C ALA A 154 -14.46 -1.16 -12.49
N SER A 155 -14.78 -1.50 -13.72
CA SER A 155 -15.33 -0.59 -14.72
C SER A 155 -16.25 -1.34 -15.66
N ASP A 156 -17.15 -0.61 -16.28
CA ASP A 156 -18.02 -1.16 -17.31
C ASP A 156 -17.86 -0.33 -18.60
N PRO A 157 -17.56 -0.95 -19.75
CA PRO A 157 -17.46 -0.24 -21.02
C PRO A 157 -18.73 0.52 -21.43
N ASP A 158 -19.89 0.10 -20.92
CA ASP A 158 -21.18 0.75 -21.18
C ASP A 158 -21.48 1.87 -20.17
N GLY A 159 -20.52 2.15 -19.28
CA GLY A 159 -20.59 3.13 -18.21
C GLY A 159 -20.69 2.48 -16.82
N ASP A 160 -19.97 3.03 -15.85
CA ASP A 160 -19.86 2.45 -14.49
C ASP A 160 -21.22 2.38 -13.75
N ALA A 161 -22.23 3.09 -14.21
CA ALA A 161 -23.60 2.99 -13.69
C ALA A 161 -24.26 1.62 -14.00
N ASN A 162 -23.69 0.84 -14.91
CA ASN A 162 -24.12 -0.52 -15.22
C ASN A 162 -23.55 -1.56 -14.23
N LEU A 163 -22.55 -1.24 -13.43
CA LEU A 163 -22.05 -2.14 -12.41
C LEU A 163 -23.10 -2.40 -11.34
N SER A 164 -23.38 -3.67 -11.07
CA SER A 164 -24.34 -4.14 -10.06
C SER A 164 -23.65 -4.43 -8.72
N HIS A 165 -22.62 -5.27 -8.74
CA HIS A 165 -21.89 -5.70 -7.56
C HIS A 165 -20.54 -6.35 -7.92
N ILE A 166 -19.74 -6.59 -6.89
CA ILE A 166 -18.49 -7.35 -6.99
C ILE A 166 -18.70 -8.69 -6.28
N ASP A 167 -18.58 -9.76 -7.01
CA ASP A 167 -18.60 -11.12 -6.50
C ASP A 167 -17.24 -11.49 -5.90
N ILE A 168 -17.26 -12.06 -4.69
CA ILE A 168 -16.05 -12.49 -3.98
C ILE A 168 -16.25 -13.89 -3.38
N SER A 169 -15.21 -14.71 -3.40
CA SER A 169 -15.21 -16.04 -2.76
C SER A 169 -13.82 -16.46 -2.31
N PHE A 170 -13.75 -17.17 -1.22
CA PHE A 170 -12.55 -17.88 -0.77
C PHE A 170 -12.63 -19.36 -1.15
N ASN A 171 -11.62 -19.84 -1.88
CA ASN A 171 -11.39 -21.24 -2.22
C ASN A 171 -12.50 -21.94 -3.04
N ASP A 172 -13.61 -21.27 -3.34
CA ASP A 172 -14.69 -21.79 -4.18
C ASP A 172 -14.92 -20.86 -5.37
N SER A 173 -14.69 -21.37 -6.57
CA SER A 173 -14.84 -20.60 -7.81
C SER A 173 -16.27 -20.57 -8.35
N THR A 174 -17.23 -21.14 -7.65
CA THR A 174 -18.61 -21.32 -8.10
C THR A 174 -19.65 -20.63 -7.21
N SER A 175 -19.32 -20.40 -5.93
CA SER A 175 -20.21 -19.76 -4.96
C SER A 175 -19.61 -18.44 -4.51
N PHE A 176 -20.35 -17.36 -4.68
CA PHE A 176 -19.87 -16.00 -4.44
C PHE A 176 -20.76 -15.25 -3.44
N VAL A 177 -20.13 -14.30 -2.75
CA VAL A 177 -20.79 -13.30 -1.90
C VAL A 177 -20.66 -11.95 -2.58
N ALA A 178 -21.76 -11.21 -2.68
CA ALA A 178 -21.78 -9.91 -3.32
C ALA A 178 -21.28 -8.79 -2.39
N LEU A 179 -20.40 -7.95 -2.89
CA LEU A 179 -20.01 -6.67 -2.31
C LEU A 179 -20.62 -5.52 -3.14
N PRO A 180 -20.95 -4.36 -2.54
CA PRO A 180 -21.48 -3.21 -3.29
C PRO A 180 -20.56 -2.78 -4.43
N ALA A 181 -21.14 -2.35 -5.57
CA ALA A 181 -20.39 -1.94 -6.75
C ALA A 181 -19.59 -0.64 -6.55
N ASP A 182 -20.02 0.22 -5.65
CA ASP A 182 -19.38 1.50 -5.32
C ASP A 182 -18.18 1.37 -4.37
N VAL A 183 -17.82 0.13 -3.99
CA VAL A 183 -16.67 -0.18 -3.13
C VAL A 183 -15.52 -0.71 -3.98
N ASP A 184 -14.34 -0.12 -3.81
CA ASP A 184 -13.10 -0.48 -4.49
C ASP A 184 -12.07 -1.15 -3.57
N PHE A 185 -12.43 -1.36 -2.30
CA PHE A 185 -11.53 -1.87 -1.27
C PHE A 185 -12.30 -2.57 -0.15
N ALA A 186 -11.83 -3.73 0.30
CA ALA A 186 -12.39 -4.42 1.45
C ALA A 186 -11.30 -5.02 2.34
N THR A 187 -11.61 -5.13 3.63
CA THR A 187 -10.79 -5.81 4.62
C THR A 187 -11.57 -6.96 5.24
N PHE A 188 -10.98 -8.13 5.21
CA PHE A 188 -11.51 -9.37 5.78
C PHE A 188 -10.81 -9.66 7.10
N VAL A 189 -11.58 -9.90 8.14
CA VAL A 189 -11.07 -10.13 9.50
C VAL A 189 -11.70 -11.39 10.07
N THR A 190 -10.84 -12.23 10.66
CA THR A 190 -11.27 -13.40 11.43
C THR A 190 -10.95 -13.22 12.91
N ASP A 191 -11.49 -14.09 13.73
CA ASP A 191 -11.23 -14.12 15.16
C ASP A 191 -9.78 -14.56 15.48
N THR A 192 -9.42 -14.48 16.76
CA THR A 192 -8.23 -15.11 17.32
C THR A 192 -8.53 -16.57 17.64
N PHE A 193 -7.58 -17.47 17.41
CA PHE A 193 -7.74 -18.91 17.55
C PHE A 193 -6.82 -19.49 18.62
N ASP A 194 -7.15 -20.68 19.09
CA ASP A 194 -6.22 -21.44 19.93
C ASP A 194 -4.96 -21.82 19.17
N PRO A 195 -3.78 -21.91 19.85
CA PRO A 195 -2.56 -22.35 19.21
C PRO A 195 -2.72 -23.73 18.54
N GLY A 196 -2.33 -23.82 17.27
CA GLY A 196 -2.48 -25.04 16.48
C GLY A 196 -3.82 -25.21 15.79
N PHE A 197 -4.73 -24.25 15.89
CA PHE A 197 -5.97 -24.29 15.11
C PHE A 197 -5.67 -24.37 13.61
N SER A 198 -6.37 -25.26 12.92
CA SER A 198 -6.38 -25.36 11.47
C SER A 198 -7.80 -25.74 11.04
N GLY A 199 -8.37 -25.01 10.10
CA GLY A 199 -9.73 -25.24 9.66
C GLY A 199 -10.27 -24.09 8.82
N GLU A 200 -11.49 -24.29 8.35
CA GLU A 200 -12.24 -23.33 7.56
C GLU A 200 -13.09 -22.45 8.48
N VAL A 201 -13.10 -21.16 8.20
CA VAL A 201 -13.81 -20.14 8.97
C VAL A 201 -14.49 -19.13 8.05
N GLU A 202 -15.35 -18.33 8.65
CA GLU A 202 -16.01 -17.20 8.01
C GLU A 202 -15.29 -15.90 8.38
N ALA A 203 -15.05 -15.03 7.39
CA ALA A 203 -14.45 -13.72 7.58
C ALA A 203 -15.51 -12.61 7.63
N SER A 204 -15.38 -11.71 8.59
CA SER A 204 -16.14 -10.46 8.65
C SER A 204 -15.60 -9.47 7.62
N VAL A 205 -16.49 -8.79 6.91
CA VAL A 205 -16.10 -7.82 5.86
C VAL A 205 -16.27 -6.40 6.38
N PHE A 206 -15.21 -5.60 6.19
CA PHE A 206 -15.20 -4.16 6.40
C PHE A 206 -14.98 -3.49 5.04
N LEU A 207 -15.85 -2.53 4.70
CA LEU A 207 -15.89 -1.90 3.39
C LEU A 207 -15.08 -0.60 3.35
N GLY A 208 -14.46 -0.37 2.19
CA GLY A 208 -13.73 0.85 1.91
C GLY A 208 -12.48 1.04 2.77
N ARG A 209 -11.74 2.10 2.44
CA ARG A 209 -10.51 2.47 3.17
C ARG A 209 -10.78 3.07 4.55
N GLY A 210 -12.01 3.46 4.82
CA GLY A 210 -12.50 3.88 6.13
C GLY A 210 -12.71 2.72 7.12
N PHE A 211 -12.64 1.48 6.64
CA PHE A 211 -12.88 0.30 7.47
C PHE A 211 -14.30 0.29 8.07
N GLU A 212 -15.29 0.56 7.22
CA GLU A 212 -16.69 0.60 7.62
C GLU A 212 -17.23 -0.81 7.88
N SER A 213 -17.81 -1.02 9.05
CA SER A 213 -18.36 -2.33 9.41
C SER A 213 -19.57 -2.69 8.56
N SER A 214 -19.66 -3.93 8.10
CA SER A 214 -20.80 -4.47 7.37
C SER A 214 -21.36 -5.73 8.03
N SER A 215 -22.56 -6.12 7.62
CA SER A 215 -23.14 -7.43 7.99
C SER A 215 -22.66 -8.56 7.08
N ILE A 216 -21.86 -8.25 6.06
CA ILE A 216 -21.39 -9.23 5.07
C ILE A 216 -20.39 -10.18 5.73
N ARG A 217 -20.52 -11.46 5.41
CA ARG A 217 -19.62 -12.55 5.82
C ARG A 217 -19.22 -13.35 4.59
N VAL A 218 -17.94 -13.69 4.49
CA VAL A 218 -17.42 -14.55 3.41
C VAL A 218 -16.90 -15.85 4.03
N PRO A 219 -17.55 -16.99 3.74
CA PRO A 219 -17.10 -18.30 4.22
C PRO A 219 -15.92 -18.82 3.43
N GLY A 220 -15.35 -19.93 3.88
CA GLY A 220 -14.37 -20.70 3.14
C GLY A 220 -12.91 -20.29 3.34
N LEU A 221 -12.61 -19.33 4.24
CA LEU A 221 -11.24 -18.96 4.56
C LEU A 221 -10.57 -20.05 5.42
N LYS A 222 -9.45 -20.60 4.95
CA LYS A 222 -8.70 -21.66 5.65
C LYS A 222 -7.57 -21.04 6.47
N ILE A 223 -7.53 -21.39 7.75
CA ILE A 223 -6.50 -20.96 8.69
C ILE A 223 -5.36 -21.97 8.73
N ASN A 224 -4.12 -21.50 8.76
CA ASN A 224 -2.87 -22.26 8.63
C ASN A 224 -2.78 -23.05 7.31
N ASP A 225 -3.33 -22.45 6.25
CA ASP A 225 -3.31 -23.03 4.91
C ASP A 225 -3.20 -21.95 3.83
N THR A 226 -2.96 -22.40 2.60
CA THR A 226 -3.01 -21.55 1.41
C THR A 226 -4.45 -21.33 0.97
N ASN A 227 -4.80 -20.09 0.70
CA ASN A 227 -6.11 -19.67 0.21
C ASN A 227 -6.01 -19.10 -1.19
N VAL A 228 -7.12 -19.16 -1.92
CA VAL A 228 -7.33 -18.48 -3.19
C VAL A 228 -8.56 -17.60 -3.05
N LEU A 229 -8.36 -16.30 -3.27
CA LEU A 229 -9.44 -15.34 -3.42
C LEU A 229 -9.84 -15.29 -4.89
N TYR A 230 -11.11 -15.51 -5.18
CA TYR A 230 -11.72 -15.32 -6.50
C TYR A 230 -12.58 -14.08 -6.49
N MET A 231 -12.46 -13.25 -7.53
CA MET A 231 -13.28 -12.06 -7.69
C MET A 231 -13.70 -11.88 -9.15
N ARG A 232 -14.88 -11.28 -9.36
CA ARG A 232 -15.38 -10.81 -10.65
C ARG A 232 -16.36 -9.66 -10.42
N SER A 233 -16.47 -8.74 -11.36
CA SER A 233 -17.55 -7.77 -11.39
C SER A 233 -18.75 -8.31 -12.13
N VAL A 234 -19.92 -7.86 -11.74
CA VAL A 234 -21.22 -8.23 -12.31
C VAL A 234 -21.97 -6.96 -12.64
N ASP A 235 -22.53 -6.88 -13.84
CA ASP A 235 -23.35 -5.76 -14.26
C ASP A 235 -24.85 -5.93 -13.94
N LEU A 236 -25.67 -4.94 -14.28
CA LEU A 236 -27.12 -4.97 -14.07
C LEU A 236 -27.86 -5.96 -14.96
N THR A 237 -27.19 -6.56 -15.95
CA THR A 237 -27.76 -7.60 -16.83
C THR A 237 -27.34 -9.00 -16.42
N ASP A 238 -26.66 -9.16 -15.29
CA ASP A 238 -26.03 -10.40 -14.81
C ASP A 238 -24.86 -10.90 -15.67
N THR A 239 -24.30 -10.01 -16.53
CA THR A 239 -23.05 -10.33 -17.25
C THR A 239 -21.87 -10.16 -16.32
N THR A 240 -20.89 -11.06 -16.43
CA THR A 240 -19.74 -11.08 -15.52
C THR A 240 -18.43 -10.79 -16.25
N SER A 241 -17.52 -10.13 -15.56
CA SER A 241 -16.14 -10.00 -16.01
C SER A 241 -15.40 -11.34 -16.02
N THR A 242 -14.24 -11.36 -16.67
CA THR A 242 -13.27 -12.42 -16.43
C THR A 242 -12.92 -12.46 -14.94
N ARG A 243 -12.94 -13.67 -14.36
CA ARG A 243 -12.57 -13.90 -12.97
C ARG A 243 -11.08 -13.64 -12.76
N ILE A 244 -10.74 -12.89 -11.73
CA ILE A 244 -9.38 -12.70 -11.26
C ILE A 244 -9.15 -13.51 -9.98
N GLU A 245 -7.89 -13.90 -9.71
CA GLU A 245 -7.55 -14.71 -8.56
C GLU A 245 -6.27 -14.26 -7.88
N LEU A 246 -6.20 -14.47 -6.56
CA LEU A 246 -5.09 -14.13 -5.71
C LEU A 246 -4.85 -15.25 -4.71
N SER A 247 -3.62 -15.79 -4.68
CA SER A 247 -3.25 -16.83 -3.73
C SER A 247 -2.35 -16.28 -2.62
N TRP A 248 -2.58 -16.70 -1.36
CA TRP A 248 -1.75 -16.35 -0.21
C TRP A 248 -1.94 -17.36 0.93
N PHE A 249 -1.03 -17.35 1.91
CA PHE A 249 -1.10 -18.18 3.10
C PHE A 249 -1.67 -17.40 4.28
N VAL A 250 -2.57 -18.00 5.06
CA VAL A 250 -3.14 -17.39 6.28
C VAL A 250 -2.66 -18.15 7.51
N LYS A 251 -1.94 -17.45 8.41
CA LYS A 251 -1.54 -17.96 9.72
C LYS A 251 -2.62 -17.67 10.75
N ALA A 252 -2.83 -18.59 11.69
CA ALA A 252 -3.67 -18.30 12.85
C ALA A 252 -3.05 -17.18 13.70
N LYS A 253 -3.84 -16.18 14.06
CA LYS A 253 -3.51 -15.27 15.15
C LYS A 253 -3.90 -15.97 16.46
N THR A 254 -2.93 -16.19 17.35
CA THR A 254 -3.14 -16.96 18.57
C THR A 254 -2.82 -16.19 19.85
N ALA A 255 -2.23 -14.99 19.73
CA ALA A 255 -1.65 -14.26 20.84
C ALA A 255 -1.95 -12.76 20.79
N GLU A 256 -1.82 -12.11 21.93
CA GLU A 256 -1.75 -10.64 22.04
C GLU A 256 -0.32 -10.13 21.90
N VAL A 257 0.66 -11.03 21.99
CA VAL A 257 2.10 -10.73 21.87
C VAL A 257 2.60 -11.21 20.53
N LEU A 258 3.20 -10.30 19.76
CA LEU A 258 3.85 -10.58 18.48
C LEU A 258 5.36 -10.46 18.63
N TYR A 259 6.10 -11.50 18.26
CA TYR A 259 7.53 -11.44 18.02
C TYR A 259 7.77 -11.21 16.53
N VAL A 260 8.48 -10.12 16.18
CA VAL A 260 8.86 -9.83 14.79
C VAL A 260 10.34 -10.12 14.61
N ASN A 261 10.65 -11.05 13.71
CA ASN A 261 12.01 -11.34 13.28
C ASN A 261 12.32 -10.55 12.00
N ASP A 262 13.04 -9.44 12.16
CA ASP A 262 13.51 -8.56 11.08
C ASP A 262 15.04 -8.61 10.92
N TYR A 263 15.64 -9.75 11.20
CA TYR A 263 17.09 -9.91 11.20
C TYR A 263 17.58 -10.60 9.91
N ARG A 264 18.05 -9.84 8.95
CA ARG A 264 18.30 -10.25 7.56
C ARG A 264 19.50 -11.15 7.28
N ARG A 265 20.03 -11.87 8.25
CA ARG A 265 21.07 -12.87 7.96
C ARG A 265 20.48 -14.26 7.85
N PRO A 266 20.70 -14.98 6.73
CA PRO A 266 20.06 -16.29 6.49
C PRO A 266 20.45 -17.38 7.49
N THR A 267 21.39 -17.12 8.40
CA THR A 267 21.94 -18.10 9.36
C THR A 267 21.67 -17.69 10.80
N ASN A 268 20.41 -17.35 11.13
CA ASN A 268 20.13 -16.76 12.42
C ASN A 268 19.11 -17.48 13.31
N PRO A 269 19.00 -18.82 13.28
CA PRO A 269 18.10 -19.52 14.20
C PRO A 269 18.48 -19.30 15.66
N GLN A 270 19.76 -19.04 15.96
CA GLN A 270 20.26 -18.87 17.32
C GLN A 270 19.81 -17.55 17.94
N LEU A 271 19.87 -16.45 17.19
CA LEU A 271 19.40 -15.14 17.69
C LEU A 271 17.88 -15.16 17.91
N THR A 272 17.14 -15.70 16.95
CA THR A 272 15.69 -15.88 17.07
C THR A 272 15.33 -16.74 18.27
N ALA A 273 16.01 -17.88 18.45
CA ALA A 273 15.80 -18.77 19.59
C ALA A 273 16.12 -18.06 20.91
N PHE A 274 17.21 -17.29 20.98
CA PHE A 274 17.59 -16.53 22.17
C PHE A 274 16.49 -15.52 22.57
N HIS A 275 16.08 -14.67 21.64
CA HIS A 275 15.06 -13.65 21.94
C HIS A 275 13.68 -14.24 22.21
N LEU A 276 13.29 -15.29 21.50
CA LEU A 276 12.03 -16.00 21.79
C LEU A 276 12.04 -16.68 23.13
N THR A 277 13.17 -17.28 23.54
CA THR A 277 13.33 -17.89 24.86
C THR A 277 13.24 -16.83 25.95
N LEU A 278 13.98 -15.73 25.79
CA LEU A 278 13.93 -14.60 26.70
C LEU A 278 12.50 -14.09 26.90
N LEU A 279 11.79 -13.87 25.80
CA LEU A 279 10.39 -13.38 25.82
C LEU A 279 9.46 -14.40 26.50
N LYS A 280 9.53 -15.67 26.13
CA LYS A 280 8.69 -16.74 26.70
C LYS A 280 8.99 -16.98 28.18
N ASP A 281 10.23 -16.81 28.60
CA ASP A 281 10.62 -16.94 30.02
C ASP A 281 10.15 -15.73 30.85
N PHE A 282 9.96 -14.58 30.24
CA PHE A 282 9.43 -13.38 30.86
C PHE A 282 7.91 -13.44 31.01
N LEU A 283 7.21 -13.88 29.95
CA LEU A 283 5.74 -13.91 29.90
C LEU A 283 5.14 -14.96 30.86
N PRO A 284 3.87 -14.83 31.24
CA PRO A 284 3.16 -15.84 32.01
C PRO A 284 3.29 -17.24 31.39
N ALA A 285 3.45 -18.26 32.24
CA ALA A 285 3.65 -19.62 31.76
C ALA A 285 2.49 -20.07 30.84
N GLY A 286 2.80 -20.55 29.66
CA GLY A 286 1.83 -20.99 28.67
C GLY A 286 1.21 -19.88 27.83
N MET A 287 1.56 -18.62 28.05
CA MET A 287 1.07 -17.52 27.21
C MET A 287 1.60 -17.69 25.78
N PRO A 288 0.73 -17.70 24.77
CA PRO A 288 1.14 -17.85 23.38
C PRO A 288 1.87 -16.60 22.88
N VAL A 289 2.76 -16.79 21.92
CA VAL A 289 3.47 -15.72 21.18
C VAL A 289 3.38 -16.02 19.71
N ASP A 290 2.75 -15.13 18.97
CA ASP A 290 2.78 -15.21 17.51
C ASP A 290 4.14 -14.76 16.97
N THR A 291 4.59 -15.37 15.89
CA THR A 291 5.88 -15.03 15.27
C THR A 291 5.69 -14.62 13.82
N TRP A 292 6.26 -13.47 13.47
CA TRP A 292 6.29 -12.98 12.10
C TRP A 292 7.73 -12.82 11.63
N ASP A 293 8.11 -13.66 10.67
CA ASP A 293 9.43 -13.61 10.04
C ASP A 293 9.32 -12.80 8.74
N ILE A 294 9.90 -11.60 8.74
CA ILE A 294 9.93 -10.69 7.59
C ILE A 294 11.31 -10.66 6.92
N THR A 295 12.21 -11.57 7.33
CA THR A 295 13.58 -11.64 6.80
C THR A 295 13.67 -12.43 5.51
N THR A 296 12.63 -13.17 5.14
CA THR A 296 12.63 -13.98 3.93
C THR A 296 12.96 -13.10 2.73
N PRO A 297 14.12 -13.30 2.09
CA PRO A 297 14.50 -12.43 0.99
C PRO A 297 13.51 -12.54 -0.15
N LEU A 298 13.20 -11.41 -0.77
CA LEU A 298 12.68 -11.40 -2.12
C LEU A 298 13.54 -12.33 -2.95
N ALA A 299 12.96 -13.35 -3.57
CA ALA A 299 13.67 -14.23 -4.47
C ALA A 299 14.27 -13.37 -5.59
N THR A 300 15.54 -13.05 -5.46
CA THR A 300 16.29 -12.33 -6.48
C THR A 300 16.46 -13.28 -7.65
N GLY A 301 15.78 -13.02 -8.75
CA GLY A 301 16.08 -13.65 -10.04
C GLY A 301 15.01 -14.50 -10.68
N SER A 302 13.76 -14.49 -10.26
CA SER A 302 12.70 -15.13 -11.05
C SER A 302 12.06 -14.12 -12.00
N THR A 303 12.19 -14.39 -13.27
CA THR A 303 11.43 -13.74 -14.31
C THR A 303 9.94 -14.07 -14.14
N GLY A 304 9.14 -13.09 -13.74
CA GLY A 304 7.69 -13.11 -13.94
C GLY A 304 6.79 -13.42 -12.74
N ASN A 305 7.26 -14.06 -11.68
CA ASN A 305 6.50 -14.28 -10.44
C ASN A 305 7.38 -13.92 -9.24
N THR A 306 7.49 -12.64 -8.95
CA THR A 306 8.05 -12.22 -7.66
C THR A 306 7.00 -12.56 -6.61
N PRO A 307 7.27 -13.45 -5.63
CA PRO A 307 6.35 -13.67 -4.53
C PRO A 307 6.07 -12.33 -3.87
N ARG A 308 4.83 -12.07 -3.54
CA ARG A 308 4.48 -10.92 -2.69
C ARG A 308 5.11 -11.19 -1.35
N SER A 309 6.20 -10.50 -1.10
CA SER A 309 7.06 -10.75 0.05
C SER A 309 6.31 -10.57 1.36
N THR A 310 6.70 -11.33 2.38
CA THR A 310 6.36 -11.03 3.78
C THR A 310 7.04 -9.74 4.27
N LEU A 311 7.93 -9.15 3.48
CA LEU A 311 8.56 -7.87 3.77
C LEU A 311 7.54 -6.74 3.70
N LEU A 312 7.72 -5.75 4.56
CA LEU A 312 6.99 -4.50 4.46
C LEU A 312 7.32 -3.82 3.12
N PRO A 313 6.33 -3.45 2.33
CA PRO A 313 6.57 -2.69 1.10
C PRO A 313 7.06 -1.28 1.43
N PRO A 314 7.65 -0.59 0.47
CA PRO A 314 8.06 0.81 0.64
C PRO A 314 6.88 1.77 0.92
N ASN A 315 5.67 1.35 0.62
CA ASN A 315 4.44 2.12 0.91
C ASN A 315 3.65 1.45 2.03
N ALA A 316 2.97 2.25 2.85
CA ALA A 316 2.08 1.75 3.89
C ALA A 316 0.97 0.87 3.29
N GLN A 317 0.80 -0.32 3.85
CA GLN A 317 -0.26 -1.25 3.44
C GLN A 317 -1.35 -1.33 4.50
N PRO A 318 -2.62 -1.19 4.10
CA PRO A 318 -3.75 -1.29 5.02
C PRO A 318 -3.81 -2.63 5.76
N THR A 319 -3.47 -3.75 5.09
CA THR A 319 -3.38 -5.07 5.73
C THR A 319 -2.42 -5.06 6.92
N LEU A 320 -1.21 -4.54 6.72
CA LEU A 320 -0.17 -4.52 7.76
C LEU A 320 -0.54 -3.57 8.89
N GLN A 321 -1.12 -2.42 8.58
CA GLN A 321 -1.59 -1.47 9.58
C GLN A 321 -2.64 -2.12 10.50
N ARG A 322 -3.64 -2.80 9.92
CA ARG A 322 -4.67 -3.49 10.69
C ARG A 322 -4.14 -4.72 11.41
N PHE A 323 -3.24 -5.46 10.78
CA PHE A 323 -2.59 -6.61 11.38
C PHE A 323 -1.81 -6.24 12.65
N LEU A 324 -0.92 -5.25 12.57
CA LEU A 324 -0.13 -4.81 13.73
C LEU A 324 -1.02 -4.23 14.83
N ALA A 325 -2.04 -3.47 14.46
CA ALA A 325 -3.01 -2.91 15.39
C ALA A 325 -3.86 -3.95 16.14
N GLY A 326 -3.88 -5.18 15.66
CA GLY A 326 -4.53 -6.33 16.32
C GLY A 326 -3.73 -6.89 17.50
N TYR A 327 -2.48 -6.49 17.71
CA TYR A 327 -1.66 -6.92 18.85
C TYR A 327 -1.61 -5.83 19.94
N GLN A 328 -1.48 -6.29 21.17
CA GLN A 328 -1.26 -5.39 22.31
C GLN A 328 0.23 -5.11 22.54
N TYR A 329 1.08 -6.12 22.27
CA TYR A 329 2.52 -6.09 22.53
C TYR A 329 3.29 -6.57 21.33
N ILE A 330 4.29 -5.79 20.90
CA ILE A 330 5.20 -6.18 19.82
C ILE A 330 6.63 -6.15 20.33
N TYR A 331 7.35 -7.26 20.18
CA TYR A 331 8.78 -7.38 20.40
C TYR A 331 9.49 -7.54 19.05
N TRP A 332 10.15 -6.48 18.61
CA TRP A 332 10.74 -6.38 17.27
C TRP A 332 12.25 -6.50 17.35
N VAL A 333 12.83 -7.55 16.76
CA VAL A 333 14.28 -7.76 16.67
C VAL A 333 14.72 -7.52 15.24
N ALA A 334 15.55 -6.50 15.04
CA ALA A 334 15.97 -6.08 13.71
C ALA A 334 17.49 -6.15 13.55
N SER A 335 17.93 -6.41 12.34
CA SER A 335 19.32 -6.26 11.97
C SER A 335 19.74 -4.78 11.93
N ASN A 336 21.05 -4.56 11.86
CA ASN A 336 21.64 -3.23 11.77
C ASN A 336 20.94 -2.36 10.71
N SER A 337 20.52 -1.17 11.11
CA SER A 337 19.69 -0.22 10.33
C SER A 337 20.37 0.43 9.13
N THR A 338 21.66 0.17 8.88
CA THR A 338 22.52 1.05 8.08
C THR A 338 22.68 0.67 6.62
N ASN A 339 22.06 -0.39 6.14
CA ASN A 339 22.18 -0.79 4.75
C ASN A 339 20.79 -0.84 4.08
N ARG A 340 20.53 0.04 3.12
CA ARG A 340 19.27 0.05 2.35
C ARG A 340 18.96 -1.29 1.67
N ILE A 341 19.99 -2.02 1.24
CA ILE A 341 19.83 -3.31 0.55
C ILE A 341 19.72 -4.46 1.55
N GLN A 342 20.37 -4.33 2.69
CA GLN A 342 20.44 -5.34 3.76
C GLN A 342 19.95 -4.81 5.12
N GLY A 343 19.36 -3.61 5.14
CA GLY A 343 18.80 -3.00 6.32
C GLY A 343 17.55 -3.72 6.83
N ASN A 344 17.04 -3.28 7.95
CA ASN A 344 15.79 -3.77 8.52
C ASN A 344 14.56 -3.07 7.90
N ASN A 345 13.37 -3.51 8.29
CA ASN A 345 12.10 -2.95 7.82
C ASN A 345 11.52 -1.88 8.75
N LEU A 346 12.24 -1.43 9.77
CA LEU A 346 11.76 -0.43 10.73
C LEU A 346 11.27 0.87 10.06
N PRO A 347 11.93 1.40 9.00
CA PRO A 347 11.44 2.59 8.31
C PRO A 347 10.06 2.42 7.68
N PHE A 348 9.78 1.23 7.15
CA PHE A 348 8.47 0.94 6.57
C PHE A 348 7.43 0.63 7.65
N ALA A 349 7.83 -0.02 8.73
CA ALA A 349 6.97 -0.29 9.87
C ALA A 349 6.42 1.00 10.47
N SER A 350 7.21 2.07 10.52
CA SER A 350 6.75 3.37 11.03
C SER A 350 5.53 3.93 10.31
N GLN A 351 5.38 3.60 9.03
CA GLN A 351 4.26 4.07 8.19
C GLN A 351 2.94 3.33 8.47
N VAL A 352 3.00 2.19 9.16
CA VAL A 352 1.84 1.31 9.42
C VAL A 352 1.54 1.13 10.91
N MET A 353 2.26 1.80 11.82
CA MET A 353 2.10 1.62 13.27
C MET A 353 1.22 2.65 13.98
N ASP A 354 0.74 3.66 13.29
CA ASP A 354 -0.08 4.72 13.92
C ASP A 354 -1.32 4.15 14.62
N LEU A 355 -2.02 3.24 13.96
CA LEU A 355 -3.20 2.59 14.53
C LEU A 355 -2.86 1.69 15.73
N PHE A 356 -1.72 0.98 15.68
CA PHE A 356 -1.22 0.20 16.82
C PHE A 356 -1.02 1.07 18.05
N PHE A 357 -0.36 2.22 17.91
CA PHE A 357 -0.15 3.15 19.02
C PHE A 357 -1.44 3.84 19.46
N ALA A 358 -2.35 4.15 18.54
CA ALA A 358 -3.66 4.72 18.88
C ALA A 358 -4.49 3.74 19.74
N ASN A 359 -4.36 2.43 19.52
CA ASN A 359 -4.97 1.37 20.31
C ASN A 359 -4.25 1.10 21.65
N GLY A 360 -3.23 1.88 22.00
CA GLY A 360 -2.48 1.71 23.24
C GLY A 360 -1.38 0.64 23.18
N GLY A 361 -1.01 0.20 21.98
CA GLY A 361 0.02 -0.82 21.76
C GLY A 361 1.38 -0.46 22.36
N LYS A 362 2.13 -1.47 22.78
CA LYS A 362 3.44 -1.41 23.40
C LYS A 362 4.50 -2.06 22.54
N LEU A 363 5.56 -1.35 22.22
CA LEU A 363 6.62 -1.78 21.32
C LEU A 363 7.97 -1.84 22.02
N MET A 364 8.62 -2.98 21.99
CA MET A 364 10.04 -3.12 22.30
C MET A 364 10.83 -3.38 21.04
N VAL A 365 11.80 -2.50 20.74
CA VAL A 365 12.70 -2.64 19.58
C VAL A 365 14.09 -3.00 20.06
N HIS A 366 14.62 -4.08 19.56
CA HIS A 366 16.03 -4.45 19.68
C HIS A 366 16.68 -4.37 18.29
N SER A 367 17.47 -3.32 18.05
CA SER A 367 18.10 -3.08 16.74
C SER A 367 19.45 -2.40 16.92
N PRO A 368 20.56 -3.11 16.65
CA PRO A 368 21.86 -2.46 16.60
C PRO A 368 21.90 -1.33 15.58
N ILE A 369 22.57 -0.24 15.92
CA ILE A 369 22.83 0.88 15.04
C ILE A 369 24.28 0.78 14.58
N GLY A 370 24.49 0.44 13.32
CA GLY A 370 25.82 0.34 12.76
C GLY A 370 26.29 1.56 12.00
N ILE A 371 27.50 1.48 11.49
CA ILE A 371 28.11 2.54 10.68
C ILE A 371 27.50 2.46 9.27
N PRO A 372 26.87 3.52 8.75
CA PRO A 372 26.34 3.51 7.40
C PRO A 372 27.43 3.60 6.36
N PRO A 373 27.19 3.05 5.17
CA PRO A 373 28.05 3.28 4.01
C PRO A 373 28.03 4.77 3.57
N ASP A 374 26.90 5.44 3.72
CA ASP A 374 26.72 6.87 3.47
C ASP A 374 26.27 7.56 4.76
N PRO A 375 27.04 8.54 5.23
CA PRO A 375 26.73 9.23 6.49
C PRO A 375 25.37 9.91 6.52
N ASP A 376 24.88 10.39 5.39
CA ASP A 376 23.62 11.14 5.32
C ASP A 376 22.39 10.21 5.33
N GLN A 377 22.58 8.90 5.11
CA GLN A 377 21.49 7.93 5.08
C GLN A 377 21.09 7.31 6.43
N ILE A 378 21.87 7.49 7.49
CA ILE A 378 21.53 6.96 8.81
C ILE A 378 20.21 7.52 9.33
N PHE A 379 20.01 8.81 9.09
CA PHE A 379 19.02 9.60 9.79
C PHE A 379 17.61 9.30 9.34
N GLU A 380 17.43 8.95 8.08
CA GLU A 380 16.11 8.69 7.52
C GLU A 380 15.51 7.35 7.98
N ASN A 381 16.36 6.37 8.27
CA ASN A 381 15.92 4.99 8.42
C ASN A 381 15.67 4.51 9.86
N ALA A 382 16.48 4.96 10.82
CA ALA A 382 16.25 4.59 12.22
C ALA A 382 15.33 5.57 12.95
N ALA A 383 15.31 6.84 12.49
CA ALA A 383 14.45 7.86 13.08
C ALA A 383 12.96 7.62 12.86
N ALA A 384 12.57 6.96 11.75
CA ALA A 384 11.17 6.84 11.37
C ALA A 384 10.32 6.03 12.37
N LEU A 385 10.80 4.86 12.82
CA LEU A 385 10.07 4.05 13.79
C LEU A 385 10.26 4.51 15.24
N VAL A 386 11.46 4.94 15.57
CA VAL A 386 11.82 5.36 16.91
C VAL A 386 11.69 6.87 17.11
N MET A 387 11.02 7.55 16.21
CA MET A 387 10.82 9.01 16.18
C MET A 387 10.10 9.39 17.43
N PRO A 388 9.56 9.21 18.32
CA PRO A 388 9.38 9.82 19.62
C PRO A 388 10.57 9.62 20.55
N LEU A 389 11.48 8.69 20.24
CA LEU A 389 12.55 8.28 21.13
C LEU A 389 13.90 8.90 20.79
N THR A 390 14.20 9.03 19.47
CA THR A 390 15.58 9.38 19.10
C THR A 390 15.65 10.40 17.97
N THR A 391 16.64 11.27 18.05
CA THR A 391 17.30 11.85 16.88
C THR A 391 18.70 11.29 16.82
N MET A 392 19.16 10.92 15.64
CA MET A 392 20.48 10.33 15.50
C MET A 392 21.59 11.38 15.65
N ILE A 393 22.74 10.92 16.08
CA ILE A 393 23.90 11.80 16.28
C ILE A 393 24.47 12.22 14.94
N SER A 394 24.71 13.49 14.77
CA SER A 394 25.61 14.00 13.74
C SER A 394 27.05 13.89 14.25
N PHE A 395 27.87 13.09 13.60
CA PHE A 395 29.30 13.06 13.88
C PHE A 395 30.04 14.02 12.94
N PRO A 396 31.13 14.64 13.39
CA PRO A 396 32.09 15.23 12.47
C PRO A 396 32.58 14.15 11.47
N ASP A 397 32.71 14.51 10.19
CA ASP A 397 33.07 13.57 9.12
C ASP A 397 34.30 12.71 9.43
N SER A 398 35.29 13.30 10.11
CA SER A 398 36.50 12.62 10.56
C SER A 398 36.30 11.52 11.61
N LEU A 399 35.15 11.50 12.30
CA LEU A 399 34.84 10.58 13.40
C LEU A 399 33.75 9.57 13.06
N ARG A 400 32.97 9.79 12.02
CA ARG A 400 31.78 8.98 11.67
C ARG A 400 32.03 7.47 11.53
N GLN A 401 33.22 7.04 11.13
CA GLN A 401 33.54 5.62 10.89
C GLN A 401 34.38 4.99 12.00
N THR A 402 34.45 5.61 13.15
CA THR A 402 35.55 5.32 14.06
C THR A 402 35.16 5.16 15.54
N LEU A 403 33.87 5.21 15.87
CA LEU A 403 33.43 4.88 17.23
C LEU A 403 33.49 3.38 17.45
N ARG A 404 34.06 2.99 18.57
CA ARG A 404 34.23 1.59 18.96
C ARG A 404 34.02 1.42 20.45
N MET A 405 33.47 0.28 20.82
CA MET A 405 33.36 -0.12 22.20
C MET A 405 34.43 -1.16 22.52
N ALA A 406 35.31 -0.87 23.45
CA ALA A 406 36.35 -1.81 23.87
C ALA A 406 35.76 -2.96 24.68
N THR A 407 36.42 -4.12 24.69
CA THR A 407 36.10 -5.17 25.66
C THR A 407 36.24 -4.62 27.09
N GLY A 408 35.25 -4.85 27.93
CA GLY A 408 35.18 -4.33 29.29
C GLY A 408 34.63 -2.88 29.39
N ALA A 409 34.27 -2.24 28.27
CA ALA A 409 33.66 -0.91 28.30
C ALA A 409 32.37 -0.92 29.11
N LEU A 410 32.23 0.04 30.02
CA LEU A 410 31.05 0.17 30.88
C LEU A 410 29.83 0.61 30.05
N ILE A 411 28.68 0.05 30.39
CA ILE A 411 27.37 0.41 29.89
C ILE A 411 26.53 0.72 31.11
N SER A 412 26.48 2.02 31.46
CA SER A 412 25.96 2.49 32.74
C SER A 412 24.47 2.85 32.63
N SER A 413 23.73 2.39 33.61
CA SER A 413 22.35 2.82 33.86
C SER A 413 22.27 4.07 34.76
N GLY A 414 23.41 4.48 35.34
CA GLY A 414 23.44 5.55 36.35
C GLY A 414 22.63 5.27 37.61
N GLY A 415 22.35 3.99 37.89
CA GLY A 415 21.50 3.61 39.02
C GLY A 415 20.01 3.95 38.81
N LEU A 416 19.55 4.02 37.56
CA LEU A 416 18.18 4.38 37.25
C LEU A 416 17.20 3.25 37.63
N MET A 417 16.12 3.63 38.31
CA MET A 417 14.94 2.80 38.49
C MET A 417 13.91 3.18 37.43
N LEU A 418 13.45 2.21 36.63
CA LEU A 418 12.45 2.46 35.61
C LEU A 418 11.05 2.65 36.20
N PRO A 419 10.17 3.42 35.54
CA PRO A 419 8.77 3.48 35.94
C PRO A 419 8.17 2.06 36.00
N SER A 420 7.31 1.83 36.96
CA SER A 420 6.59 0.56 37.18
C SER A 420 7.49 -0.65 37.55
N THR A 421 8.78 -0.47 37.76
CA THR A 421 9.68 -1.53 38.25
C THR A 421 10.04 -1.32 39.71
N SER A 422 10.39 -2.40 40.41
CA SER A 422 10.82 -2.39 41.81
C SER A 422 12.35 -2.44 41.99
N GLU A 423 13.08 -2.58 40.88
CA GLU A 423 14.52 -2.77 40.89
C GLU A 423 15.24 -1.71 40.04
N VAL A 424 16.47 -1.43 40.47
CA VAL A 424 17.38 -0.57 39.71
C VAL A 424 17.94 -1.33 38.52
N LEU A 425 18.07 -0.68 37.36
CA LEU A 425 18.71 -1.24 36.20
C LEU A 425 20.16 -1.62 36.52
N PRO A 426 20.58 -2.86 36.22
CA PRO A 426 21.95 -3.32 36.51
C PRO A 426 22.95 -2.64 35.58
N GLU A 427 24.17 -2.44 36.09
CA GLU A 427 25.31 -2.03 35.26
C GLU A 427 25.77 -3.18 34.36
N LEU A 428 26.03 -2.86 33.10
CA LEU A 428 26.50 -3.81 32.08
C LEU A 428 27.90 -3.44 31.60
N LYS A 429 28.57 -4.38 30.96
CA LYS A 429 29.81 -4.13 30.21
C LYS A 429 29.88 -4.97 28.94
N SER A 430 30.65 -4.50 27.99
CA SER A 430 30.88 -5.27 26.75
C SER A 430 31.81 -6.44 27.04
N ASN A 431 31.44 -7.64 26.58
CA ASN A 431 32.26 -8.86 26.68
C ASN A 431 33.13 -9.09 25.43
N ALA A 432 32.99 -8.21 24.43
CA ALA A 432 33.71 -8.26 23.18
C ALA A 432 34.07 -6.87 22.67
N PHE A 433 34.97 -6.79 21.72
CA PHE A 433 35.28 -5.58 21.00
C PHE A 433 34.21 -5.34 19.92
N LEU A 434 33.40 -4.29 20.10
CA LEU A 434 32.29 -3.97 19.19
C LEU A 434 32.65 -2.81 18.27
N VAL A 435 32.56 -3.03 16.96
CA VAL A 435 33.01 -2.08 15.94
C VAL A 435 31.84 -1.47 15.14
N ASN A 436 30.68 -2.09 15.14
CA ASN A 436 29.52 -1.68 14.33
C ASN A 436 28.30 -1.34 15.19
N THR A 437 28.56 -0.70 16.33
CA THR A 437 27.49 -0.23 17.23
C THR A 437 27.69 1.25 17.47
N LEU A 438 26.71 2.05 17.10
CA LEU A 438 26.74 3.50 17.33
C LEU A 438 25.77 3.88 18.45
N PRO A 439 26.15 4.85 19.28
CA PRO A 439 25.22 5.50 20.17
C PRO A 439 24.32 6.47 19.39
N TYR A 440 23.27 6.95 20.04
CA TYR A 440 22.36 7.94 19.48
C TYR A 440 22.10 9.08 20.47
N VAL A 441 21.54 10.17 19.96
CA VAL A 441 21.05 11.28 20.78
C VAL A 441 19.58 11.04 21.08
N ALA A 442 19.24 10.89 22.35
CA ALA A 442 17.86 10.92 22.79
C ALA A 442 17.41 12.39 22.88
N THR A 443 16.44 12.78 22.07
CA THR A 443 15.89 14.14 22.06
C THR A 443 14.40 14.15 22.34
N GLY A 444 13.96 15.21 23.00
CA GLY A 444 12.56 15.45 23.32
C GLY A 444 12.20 15.17 24.77
N ALA A 445 11.16 15.87 25.23
CA ALA A 445 10.69 15.81 26.61
C ALA A 445 10.11 14.43 27.02
N ASN A 446 9.77 13.61 26.03
CA ASN A 446 9.11 12.31 26.26
C ASN A 446 10.06 11.11 26.26
N ILE A 447 11.39 11.33 26.31
CA ILE A 447 12.38 10.26 26.25
C ILE A 447 13.14 10.17 27.57
N ILE A 448 13.39 8.94 28.02
CA ILE A 448 14.23 8.61 29.16
C ILE A 448 15.38 7.77 28.62
N PRO A 449 16.61 8.30 28.52
CA PRO A 449 17.81 7.49 28.33
C PRO A 449 17.95 6.53 29.52
N ILE A 450 18.22 5.26 29.24
CA ILE A 450 18.29 4.23 30.28
C ILE A 450 19.65 3.56 30.36
N TYR A 451 20.43 3.60 29.27
CA TYR A 451 21.81 3.16 29.25
C TYR A 451 22.67 4.10 28.40
N GLU A 452 23.85 4.41 28.93
CA GLU A 452 24.92 5.10 28.23
C GLU A 452 26.18 4.23 28.25
N ALA A 453 26.89 4.15 27.10
CA ALA A 453 28.03 3.26 26.96
C ALA A 453 29.34 4.04 26.73
N GLU A 454 30.45 3.53 27.26
CA GLU A 454 31.77 4.07 27.00
C GLU A 454 32.24 3.77 25.59
N TYR A 455 32.44 4.81 24.80
CA TYR A 455 32.99 4.71 23.46
C TYR A 455 34.37 5.32 23.35
N ARG A 456 35.13 4.82 22.38
CA ARG A 456 36.39 5.42 21.93
C ARG A 456 36.27 5.81 20.46
N TYR A 457 36.88 6.91 20.10
CA TYR A 457 37.06 7.26 18.71
C TYR A 457 38.44 6.80 18.20
N VAL A 458 38.50 6.44 16.93
CA VAL A 458 39.76 6.15 16.19
C VAL A 458 39.67 6.89 14.88
N THR A 459 40.60 7.78 14.57
CA THR A 459 40.59 8.50 13.29
C THR A 459 40.78 7.53 12.11
N ARG A 460 40.26 7.91 10.94
CA ARG A 460 40.29 7.09 9.71
C ARG A 460 41.70 6.60 9.34
N GLN A 461 42.73 7.35 9.71
CA GLN A 461 44.14 7.00 9.48
C GLN A 461 44.77 6.26 10.66
N GLY A 462 44.03 5.95 11.72
CA GLY A 462 44.54 5.32 12.93
C GLY A 462 45.49 6.19 13.77
N SER A 463 45.74 7.44 13.35
CA SER A 463 46.75 8.32 13.94
C SER A 463 46.33 8.98 15.26
N ARG A 464 45.04 9.01 15.55
CA ARG A 464 44.50 9.55 16.79
C ARG A 464 43.40 8.65 17.33
N GLN A 465 43.45 8.37 18.62
CA GLN A 465 42.42 7.63 19.35
C GLN A 465 42.25 8.23 20.75
N GLY A 466 41.05 8.15 21.27
CA GLY A 466 40.77 8.67 22.61
C GLY A 466 39.34 8.33 23.04
N PRO A 467 38.99 8.69 24.30
CA PRO A 467 37.63 8.56 24.77
C PRO A 467 36.69 9.46 23.93
N TRP A 468 35.47 8.98 23.74
CA TRP A 468 34.38 9.75 23.15
C TRP A 468 33.64 10.50 24.26
N PHE A 469 33.45 11.80 24.10
CA PHE A 469 32.74 12.66 25.06
C PHE A 469 31.39 13.18 24.52
N GLY A 470 30.93 12.69 23.36
CA GLY A 470 29.60 13.00 22.83
C GLY A 470 28.51 12.13 23.48
N SER A 471 27.30 12.25 22.96
CA SER A 471 26.20 11.38 23.41
C SER A 471 26.58 9.91 23.26
N ALA A 472 26.25 9.13 24.25
CA ALA A 472 26.60 7.73 24.36
C ALA A 472 25.40 6.83 24.66
N VAL A 473 24.18 7.36 24.43
CA VAL A 473 22.94 6.62 24.68
C VAL A 473 22.83 5.41 23.77
N VAL A 474 22.57 4.26 24.34
CA VAL A 474 22.40 2.97 23.64
C VAL A 474 21.08 2.29 23.98
N ALA A 475 20.34 2.82 24.96
CA ALA A 475 18.97 2.38 25.23
C ALA A 475 18.14 3.51 25.82
N SER A 476 16.86 3.52 25.50
CA SER A 476 15.89 4.47 26.05
C SER A 476 14.46 3.91 26.03
N ILE A 477 13.61 4.53 26.85
CA ILE A 477 12.16 4.29 26.82
C ILE A 477 11.41 5.62 26.66
N SER A 478 10.19 5.57 26.14
CA SER A 478 9.30 6.72 26.16
C SER A 478 8.67 6.91 27.55
N ARG A 479 8.45 8.16 27.98
CA ARG A 479 7.86 8.47 29.30
C ARG A 479 6.44 7.91 29.46
N ASP A 480 5.70 7.78 28.35
CA ASP A 480 4.40 7.16 28.31
C ASP A 480 4.45 5.62 28.29
N GLN A 481 5.64 5.04 28.41
CA GLN A 481 5.89 3.60 28.46
C GLN A 481 5.31 2.84 27.27
N ARG A 482 5.30 3.45 26.06
CA ARG A 482 4.81 2.80 24.85
C ARG A 482 5.91 2.16 24.02
N VAL A 483 7.10 2.76 24.02
CA VAL A 483 8.20 2.32 23.15
C VAL A 483 9.48 2.19 23.96
N GLY A 484 10.16 1.07 23.78
CA GLY A 484 11.52 0.84 24.26
C GLY A 484 12.46 0.57 23.09
N LEU A 485 13.68 1.08 23.19
CA LEU A 485 14.74 0.84 22.21
C LEU A 485 16.01 0.39 22.93
N PHE A 486 16.60 -0.72 22.44
CA PHE A 486 17.89 -1.22 22.86
C PHE A 486 18.76 -1.48 21.62
N THR A 487 19.94 -0.83 21.52
CA THR A 487 20.73 -0.81 20.29
C THR A 487 22.05 -1.56 20.36
N LEU A 488 22.30 -2.32 21.42
CA LEU A 488 23.50 -3.16 21.52
C LEU A 488 23.14 -4.63 21.26
N PRO A 489 23.96 -5.36 20.51
CA PRO A 489 23.76 -6.80 20.33
C PRO A 489 24.05 -7.53 21.66
N LEU A 490 23.17 -8.43 22.06
CA LEU A 490 23.31 -9.20 23.31
C LEU A 490 24.21 -10.41 23.14
N ILE A 491 24.09 -11.09 22.00
CA ILE A 491 24.85 -12.29 21.67
C ILE A 491 25.45 -12.16 20.26
N ASN A 492 26.49 -12.93 20.04
CA ASN A 492 27.02 -13.13 18.70
C ASN A 492 26.06 -14.00 17.88
N ASP A 493 25.66 -13.53 16.71
CA ASP A 493 24.67 -14.16 15.84
C ASP A 493 25.14 -15.50 15.21
N GLN A 494 26.42 -15.81 15.28
CA GLN A 494 27.00 -17.06 14.74
C GLN A 494 27.34 -18.08 15.81
N SER A 495 27.79 -17.63 16.98
CA SER A 495 28.31 -18.50 18.04
C SER A 495 27.45 -18.54 19.30
N SER A 496 26.40 -17.72 19.38
CA SER A 496 25.61 -17.51 20.61
C SER A 496 26.39 -17.01 21.82
N ALA A 497 27.67 -16.65 21.65
CA ALA A 497 28.48 -16.14 22.74
C ALA A 497 27.95 -14.80 23.23
N PRO A 498 27.86 -14.55 24.55
CA PRO A 498 27.42 -13.27 25.09
C PRO A 498 28.36 -12.14 24.64
N LEU A 499 27.79 -11.09 24.06
CA LEU A 499 28.50 -9.86 23.71
C LEU A 499 28.41 -8.81 24.84
N LEU A 500 27.43 -8.94 25.70
CA LEU A 500 27.25 -8.15 26.90
C LEU A 500 27.19 -9.07 28.11
N VAL A 501 27.73 -8.60 29.23
CA VAL A 501 27.65 -9.25 30.54
C VAL A 501 27.38 -8.19 31.62
N GLY A 502 27.05 -8.60 32.80
CA GLY A 502 26.97 -7.71 33.95
C GLY A 502 28.34 -7.15 34.35
N ALA A 503 28.36 -6.09 35.14
CA ALA A 503 29.59 -5.59 35.76
C ALA A 503 30.28 -6.66 36.61
N ASP A 504 29.55 -7.67 37.07
CA ASP A 504 29.95 -8.85 37.81
C ASP A 504 30.34 -10.04 36.92
N ASP A 505 30.51 -9.86 35.61
CA ASP A 505 30.77 -10.89 34.60
C ASP A 505 29.62 -11.90 34.37
N SER A 506 28.45 -11.68 34.94
CA SER A 506 27.29 -12.56 34.75
C SER A 506 26.63 -12.36 33.36
N ALA A 507 26.42 -13.46 32.63
CA ALA A 507 25.70 -13.48 31.35
C ALA A 507 24.17 -13.29 31.52
N GLU A 508 23.64 -13.51 32.72
CA GLU A 508 22.22 -13.34 33.02
C GLU A 508 21.83 -11.87 33.24
N THR A 509 22.80 -11.01 33.58
CA THR A 509 22.52 -9.60 33.91
C THR A 509 21.95 -8.80 32.75
N PRO A 510 22.41 -8.93 31.48
CA PRO A 510 21.77 -8.27 30.35
C PRO A 510 20.33 -8.78 30.08
N ILE A 511 20.06 -10.04 30.35
CA ILE A 511 18.71 -10.64 30.24
C ILE A 511 17.78 -10.00 31.30
N ARG A 512 18.26 -9.85 32.54
CA ARG A 512 17.54 -9.16 33.61
C ARG A 512 17.27 -7.69 33.26
N ALA A 513 18.24 -7.00 32.66
CA ALA A 513 18.06 -5.62 32.20
C ALA A 513 16.92 -5.51 31.18
N LEU A 514 16.88 -6.40 30.18
CA LEU A 514 15.78 -6.42 29.21
C LEU A 514 14.44 -6.76 29.85
N ARG A 515 14.39 -7.69 30.82
CA ARG A 515 13.15 -8.00 31.55
C ARG A 515 12.61 -6.78 32.28
N LEU A 516 13.45 -5.98 32.94
CA LEU A 516 13.04 -4.74 33.58
C LEU A 516 12.54 -3.70 32.57
N ILE A 517 13.10 -3.65 31.37
CA ILE A 517 12.60 -2.77 30.31
C ILE A 517 11.20 -3.23 29.85
N LEU A 518 11.01 -4.53 29.60
CA LEU A 518 9.71 -5.09 29.22
C LEU A 518 8.65 -4.88 30.31
N GLU A 519 9.02 -5.07 31.57
CA GLU A 519 8.16 -4.77 32.73
C GLU A 519 7.75 -3.30 32.76
N SER A 520 8.70 -2.38 32.58
CA SER A 520 8.42 -0.95 32.53
C SER A 520 7.51 -0.56 31.39
N LEU A 521 7.59 -1.24 30.25
CA LEU A 521 6.68 -1.06 29.12
C LEU A 521 5.29 -1.66 29.37
N GLY A 522 5.11 -2.46 30.44
CA GLY A 522 3.85 -3.09 30.79
C GLY A 522 3.57 -4.38 30.00
N PHE A 523 4.60 -5.05 29.47
CA PHE A 523 4.42 -6.41 28.96
C PHE A 523 3.96 -7.34 30.08
N PRO A 524 3.05 -8.29 29.82
CA PRO A 524 2.61 -9.24 30.83
C PRO A 524 3.80 -10.06 31.33
N GLN A 525 3.89 -10.25 32.64
CA GLN A 525 4.98 -10.97 33.30
C GLN A 525 4.46 -12.09 34.18
N ARG A 526 5.33 -13.06 34.49
CA ARG A 526 5.02 -14.18 35.41
C ARG A 526 4.61 -13.70 36.79
#